data_5f1fe3d866bb9ecd335400f15a187f5e
#
_entry.id   5f1fe3d866bb9ecd335400f15a187f5e
#
_cell.length_a   1.000
_cell.length_b   1.000
_cell.length_c   1.000
_cell.angle_alpha   90.00
_cell.angle_beta   90.00
_cell.angle_gamma   90.00
#
_symmetry.space_group_name_H-M   'P 1'
#
loop_
_entity.id
_entity.type
_entity.pdbx_description
1 polymer ?
#
loop_
_entity_poly.entity_id
_entity_poly.type
_entity_poly.pdbx_seq_one_letter_code
_entity_poly.pdbx_strand_id
1 'polypeptide(L)'
;MTAGSFEGQYVWHPAADDRELARACTDLRAGRYFGAHSVLDETHGDFGLRAHRSLVLASVAADSDLAERWLEEEPGPDAALLWARVAVFRTLRAAQSHDRRIGALGRIALAACDRAADLAPKDPTPWAARLSLARLQRPRDRAPQGLLTEPRGPWAQFEHVTRLDPWHREAHHQFLAFFFTRHGGSANAAWDVAAYLSQRAPASSPLRLLPLVTLVEGHNPAHLLAEHTWDQPQWKATALGAYRNWLPQVAGYRFTPVLDLAYLAHALHMAQCAFEARAVFTAMGPYASRMPWSAFGDPEEQLSRARRACGLPVPHST
;
A
#
# COMPACT_ATOMS: atom_id res chain seq x y z
N MET A 1 4.56 -20.24 -24.82
CA MET A 1 4.34 -20.46 -23.38
C MET A 1 2.85 -20.68 -23.20
N THR A 2 2.44 -21.92 -22.91
CA THR A 2 1.06 -22.34 -22.70
C THR A 2 0.56 -21.66 -21.42
N ALA A 3 -0.57 -20.96 -21.52
CA ALA A 3 -1.29 -20.43 -20.37
C ALA A 3 -1.71 -21.60 -19.49
N GLY A 4 -0.96 -21.84 -18.40
CA GLY A 4 -1.32 -22.84 -17.41
C GLY A 4 -2.72 -22.53 -16.90
N SER A 5 -3.58 -23.53 -16.91
CA SER A 5 -4.93 -23.44 -16.34
C SER A 5 -4.79 -23.06 -14.86
N PHE A 6 -5.39 -21.93 -14.48
CA PHE A 6 -5.50 -21.54 -13.08
C PHE A 6 -6.61 -22.39 -12.44
N GLU A 7 -6.24 -23.56 -11.89
CA GLU A 7 -7.14 -24.51 -11.24
C GLU A 7 -7.19 -24.35 -9.71
N GLY A 8 -6.82 -23.19 -9.17
CA GLY A 8 -6.70 -22.98 -7.74
C GLY A 8 -7.56 -21.82 -7.20
N GLN A 9 -7.57 -21.68 -5.89
CA GLN A 9 -8.15 -20.52 -5.21
C GLN A 9 -7.24 -19.28 -5.36
N TYR A 10 -7.81 -18.06 -5.23
CA TYR A 10 -7.00 -16.86 -5.12
C TYR A 10 -6.14 -16.88 -3.86
N VAL A 11 -4.91 -16.40 -4.00
CA VAL A 11 -3.98 -16.25 -2.88
C VAL A 11 -4.10 -14.84 -2.32
N TRP A 12 -4.81 -14.70 -1.21
CA TRP A 12 -5.02 -13.43 -0.50
C TRP A 12 -3.94 -13.12 0.53
N HIS A 13 -2.93 -13.97 0.64
CA HIS A 13 -1.84 -13.76 1.59
C HIS A 13 -1.00 -12.54 1.18
N PRO A 14 -0.76 -11.58 2.09
CA PRO A 14 -0.10 -10.31 1.74
C PRO A 14 1.37 -10.46 1.31
N ALA A 15 2.02 -11.59 1.62
CA ALA A 15 3.37 -11.89 1.12
C ALA A 15 3.40 -12.25 -0.37
N ALA A 16 2.25 -12.53 -0.99
CA ALA A 16 2.15 -12.94 -2.40
C ALA A 16 3.13 -14.06 -2.76
N ASP A 17 4.05 -13.81 -3.70
CA ASP A 17 5.09 -14.75 -4.16
C ASP A 17 6.37 -14.74 -3.32
N ASP A 18 6.50 -13.85 -2.33
CA ASP A 18 7.63 -13.84 -1.40
C ASP A 18 7.50 -15.00 -0.39
N ARG A 19 8.05 -16.15 -0.78
CA ARG A 19 7.97 -17.40 0.00
C ARG A 19 8.68 -17.31 1.34
N GLU A 20 9.75 -16.55 1.42
CA GLU A 20 10.53 -16.36 2.65
C GLU A 20 9.75 -15.50 3.63
N LEU A 21 9.14 -14.43 3.15
CA LEU A 21 8.22 -13.62 3.95
C LEU A 21 7.02 -14.46 4.44
N ALA A 22 6.44 -15.32 3.60
CA ALA A 22 5.34 -16.19 3.99
C ALA A 22 5.74 -17.19 5.10
N ARG A 23 6.96 -17.76 5.03
CA ARG A 23 7.53 -18.59 6.10
C ARG A 23 7.77 -17.79 7.38
N ALA A 24 8.38 -16.61 7.28
CA ALA A 24 8.58 -15.71 8.41
C ALA A 24 7.26 -15.33 9.10
N CYS A 25 6.19 -15.11 8.35
CA CYS A 25 4.84 -14.91 8.89
C CYS A 25 4.33 -16.14 9.68
N THR A 26 4.64 -17.34 9.22
CA THR A 26 4.29 -18.59 9.92
C THR A 26 5.08 -18.72 11.21
N ASP A 27 6.38 -18.39 11.18
CA ASP A 27 7.23 -18.39 12.38
C ASP A 27 6.75 -17.38 13.42
N LEU A 28 6.38 -16.16 13.02
CA LEU A 28 5.83 -15.17 13.93
C LEU A 28 4.54 -15.66 14.60
N ARG A 29 3.62 -16.31 13.86
CA ARG A 29 2.42 -16.92 14.46
C ARG A 29 2.75 -18.04 15.45
N ALA A 30 3.88 -18.72 15.26
CA ALA A 30 4.38 -19.74 16.16
C ALA A 30 5.25 -19.19 17.32
N GLY A 31 5.32 -17.86 17.48
CA GLY A 31 6.08 -17.21 18.56
C GLY A 31 7.59 -17.14 18.33
N ARG A 32 8.06 -17.24 17.08
CA ARG A 32 9.47 -17.20 16.69
C ARG A 32 9.75 -16.00 15.78
N TYR A 33 10.72 -15.15 16.11
CA TYR A 33 11.07 -13.97 15.30
C TYR A 33 12.27 -14.18 14.35
N PHE A 34 12.98 -15.31 14.43
CA PHE A 34 14.19 -15.56 13.65
C PHE A 34 13.99 -15.40 12.14
N GLY A 35 12.86 -15.90 11.60
CA GLY A 35 12.49 -15.71 10.21
C GLY A 35 12.26 -14.24 9.84
N ALA A 36 11.71 -13.45 10.77
CA ALA A 36 11.52 -12.01 10.55
C ALA A 36 12.86 -11.26 10.49
N HIS A 37 13.83 -11.60 11.35
CA HIS A 37 15.18 -11.07 11.29
C HIS A 37 15.81 -11.35 9.91
N SER A 38 15.85 -12.60 9.49
CA SER A 38 16.47 -13.00 8.22
C SER A 38 15.90 -12.23 7.03
N VAL A 39 14.57 -12.15 6.91
CA VAL A 39 13.94 -11.49 5.74
C VAL A 39 14.08 -9.96 5.77
N LEU A 40 14.26 -9.33 6.93
CA LEU A 40 14.54 -7.89 7.01
C LEU A 40 16.02 -7.59 6.74
N ASP A 41 16.94 -8.42 7.21
CA ASP A 41 18.38 -8.29 6.92
C ASP A 41 18.65 -8.30 5.41
N GLU A 42 17.98 -9.16 4.66
CA GLU A 42 18.09 -9.23 3.19
C GLU A 42 17.60 -7.99 2.44
N THR A 43 16.97 -7.03 3.12
CA THR A 43 16.42 -5.81 2.50
C THR A 43 17.40 -4.64 2.51
N HIS A 44 18.65 -4.81 2.95
CA HIS A 44 19.62 -3.73 2.98
C HIS A 44 19.78 -3.07 1.60
N GLY A 45 19.52 -1.76 1.54
CA GLY A 45 19.57 -0.97 0.31
C GLY A 45 18.34 -1.04 -0.60
N ASP A 46 17.36 -1.90 -0.30
CA ASP A 46 16.07 -1.98 -1.01
C ASP A 46 14.93 -1.53 -0.07
N PHE A 47 14.70 -0.23 0.00
CA PHE A 47 13.67 0.34 0.88
C PHE A 47 12.24 -0.01 0.46
N GLY A 48 12.02 -0.30 -0.81
CA GLY A 48 10.70 -0.77 -1.30
C GLY A 48 10.36 -2.15 -0.74
N LEU A 49 11.30 -3.10 -0.86
CA LEU A 49 11.17 -4.43 -0.28
C LEU A 49 11.08 -4.39 1.24
N ARG A 50 11.92 -3.56 1.89
CA ARG A 50 11.94 -3.38 3.34
C ARG A 50 10.60 -2.86 3.87
N ALA A 51 10.04 -1.86 3.22
CA ALA A 51 8.73 -1.33 3.56
C ALA A 51 7.63 -2.41 3.43
N HIS A 52 7.64 -3.16 2.34
CA HIS A 52 6.70 -4.26 2.10
C HIS A 52 6.82 -5.35 3.18
N ARG A 53 8.03 -5.91 3.37
CA ARG A 53 8.27 -7.00 4.32
C ARG A 53 7.93 -6.59 5.76
N SER A 54 8.41 -5.43 6.21
CA SER A 54 8.13 -4.96 7.57
C SER A 54 6.66 -4.69 7.83
N LEU A 55 5.90 -4.20 6.83
CA LEU A 55 4.46 -3.98 6.94
C LEU A 55 3.70 -5.30 7.07
N VAL A 56 4.04 -6.30 6.27
CA VAL A 56 3.40 -7.63 6.31
C VAL A 56 3.70 -8.33 7.64
N LEU A 57 4.96 -8.34 8.09
CA LEU A 57 5.36 -8.91 9.38
C LEU A 57 4.62 -8.23 10.55
N ALA A 58 4.53 -6.90 10.53
CA ALA A 58 3.83 -6.15 11.58
C ALA A 58 2.33 -6.49 11.64
N SER A 59 1.69 -6.71 10.50
CA SER A 59 0.27 -7.12 10.46
C SER A 59 0.03 -8.47 11.14
N VAL A 60 1.01 -9.36 11.09
CA VAL A 60 0.97 -10.69 11.75
C VAL A 60 1.34 -10.60 13.23
N ALA A 61 2.37 -9.79 13.57
CA ALA A 61 2.86 -9.66 14.95
C ALA A 61 1.97 -8.75 15.83
N ALA A 62 1.00 -8.03 15.25
CA ALA A 62 0.22 -7.02 15.97
C ALA A 62 -0.61 -7.57 17.15
N ASP A 63 -0.96 -8.85 17.13
CA ASP A 63 -1.78 -9.50 18.16
C ASP A 63 -0.95 -10.25 19.24
N SER A 64 0.37 -10.13 19.20
CA SER A 64 1.31 -10.76 20.15
C SER A 64 2.33 -9.74 20.67
N ASP A 65 3.05 -10.07 21.74
CA ASP A 65 4.16 -9.30 22.31
C ASP A 65 5.52 -9.58 21.63
N LEU A 66 5.51 -10.29 20.51
CA LEU A 66 6.72 -10.85 19.92
C LEU A 66 7.69 -9.77 19.42
N ALA A 67 7.17 -8.64 18.93
CA ALA A 67 8.02 -7.54 18.46
C ALA A 67 8.72 -6.83 19.63
N GLU A 68 8.03 -6.71 20.77
CA GLU A 68 8.61 -6.21 22.03
C GLU A 68 9.70 -7.13 22.54
N ARG A 69 9.41 -8.43 22.63
CA ARG A 69 10.38 -9.44 23.10
C ARG A 69 11.61 -9.47 22.22
N TRP A 70 11.47 -9.46 20.91
CA TRP A 70 12.62 -9.42 20.00
C TRP A 70 13.48 -8.17 20.25
N LEU A 71 12.85 -7.00 20.44
CA LEU A 71 13.56 -5.76 20.71
C LEU A 71 14.29 -5.78 22.08
N GLU A 72 13.76 -6.50 23.07
CA GLU A 72 14.37 -6.69 24.40
C GLU A 72 15.52 -7.69 24.37
N GLU A 73 15.33 -8.82 23.68
CA GLU A 73 16.30 -9.93 23.61
C GLU A 73 17.47 -9.59 22.67
N GLU A 74 17.20 -8.99 21.51
CA GLU A 74 18.19 -8.66 20.49
C GLU A 74 17.95 -7.21 19.97
N PRO A 75 18.36 -6.18 20.72
CA PRO A 75 18.20 -4.79 20.29
C PRO A 75 18.94 -4.51 18.98
N GLY A 76 18.21 -4.02 17.97
CA GLY A 76 18.78 -3.69 16.67
C GLY A 76 17.80 -2.91 15.79
N PRO A 77 18.26 -2.43 14.62
CA PRO A 77 17.44 -1.61 13.72
C PRO A 77 16.22 -2.37 13.19
N ASP A 78 16.34 -3.67 12.92
CA ASP A 78 15.24 -4.48 12.39
C ASP A 78 14.19 -4.79 13.45
N ALA A 79 14.60 -5.12 14.68
CA ALA A 79 13.70 -5.30 15.82
C ALA A 79 12.97 -4.00 16.14
N ALA A 80 13.69 -2.86 16.14
CA ALA A 80 13.10 -1.54 16.38
C ALA A 80 12.11 -1.16 15.27
N LEU A 81 12.42 -1.46 14.00
CA LEU A 81 11.50 -1.22 12.88
C LEU A 81 10.24 -2.06 13.01
N LEU A 82 10.36 -3.38 13.30
CA LEU A 82 9.18 -4.23 13.48
C LEU A 82 8.31 -3.74 14.62
N TRP A 83 8.92 -3.39 15.76
CA TRP A 83 8.19 -2.82 16.90
C TRP A 83 7.47 -1.51 16.53
N ALA A 84 8.16 -0.58 15.84
CA ALA A 84 7.56 0.67 15.39
C ALA A 84 6.34 0.41 14.49
N ARG A 85 6.45 -0.51 13.53
CA ARG A 85 5.35 -0.91 12.64
C ARG A 85 4.17 -1.52 13.40
N VAL A 86 4.44 -2.43 14.35
CA VAL A 86 3.41 -3.05 15.21
C VAL A 86 2.69 -2.00 16.05
N ALA A 87 3.43 -1.08 16.67
CA ALA A 87 2.86 -0.01 17.48
C ALA A 87 1.98 0.93 16.64
N VAL A 88 2.43 1.29 15.43
CA VAL A 88 1.62 2.06 14.47
C VAL A 88 0.36 1.30 14.07
N PHE A 89 0.47 0.02 13.74
CA PHE A 89 -0.67 -0.81 13.34
C PHE A 89 -1.72 -0.91 14.45
N ARG A 90 -1.30 -1.17 15.69
CA ARG A 90 -2.18 -1.19 16.87
C ARG A 90 -2.87 0.15 17.10
N THR A 91 -2.13 1.25 16.93
CA THR A 91 -2.70 2.61 17.09
C THR A 91 -3.77 2.90 16.05
N LEU A 92 -3.52 2.57 14.77
CA LEU A 92 -4.48 2.78 13.70
C LEU A 92 -5.73 1.90 13.86
N ARG A 93 -5.55 0.65 14.32
CA ARG A 93 -6.66 -0.26 14.64
C ARG A 93 -7.50 0.25 15.82
N ALA A 94 -6.85 0.75 16.87
CA ALA A 94 -7.51 1.39 18.00
C ALA A 94 -8.30 2.64 17.58
N ALA A 95 -7.80 3.40 16.62
CA ALA A 95 -8.52 4.55 16.06
C ALA A 95 -9.80 4.13 15.32
N GLN A 96 -9.76 3.05 14.56
CA GLN A 96 -10.90 2.51 13.84
C GLN A 96 -11.99 1.98 14.78
N SER A 97 -11.60 1.40 15.93
CA SER A 97 -12.51 0.89 16.95
C SER A 97 -12.90 1.93 18.02
N HIS A 98 -12.47 3.18 17.90
CA HIS A 98 -12.71 4.27 18.85
C HIS A 98 -12.23 3.93 20.27
N ASP A 99 -11.13 3.18 20.40
CA ASP A 99 -10.55 2.78 21.67
C ASP A 99 -10.02 3.99 22.45
N ARG A 100 -10.39 4.10 23.74
CA ARG A 100 -9.95 5.19 24.62
C ARG A 100 -8.42 5.27 24.77
N ARG A 101 -7.72 4.16 24.55
CA ARG A 101 -6.24 4.07 24.65
C ARG A 101 -5.50 4.70 23.45
N ILE A 102 -6.20 5.19 22.41
CA ILE A 102 -5.58 5.73 21.19
C ILE A 102 -4.49 6.75 21.47
N GLY A 103 -4.68 7.66 22.44
CA GLY A 103 -3.69 8.67 22.81
C GLY A 103 -2.41 8.09 23.42
N ALA A 104 -2.53 7.05 24.26
CA ALA A 104 -1.38 6.36 24.82
C ALA A 104 -0.65 5.52 23.77
N LEU A 105 -1.38 4.76 22.98
CA LEU A 105 -0.83 3.96 21.87
C LEU A 105 -0.12 4.85 20.84
N GLY A 106 -0.70 6.01 20.52
CA GLY A 106 -0.08 6.96 19.59
C GLY A 106 1.26 7.50 20.08
N ARG A 107 1.39 7.81 21.38
CA ARG A 107 2.69 8.24 21.94
C ARG A 107 3.73 7.12 21.88
N ILE A 108 3.34 5.89 22.19
CA ILE A 108 4.22 4.71 22.08
C ILE A 108 4.69 4.53 20.64
N ALA A 109 3.75 4.60 19.67
CA ALA A 109 4.07 4.42 18.27
C ALA A 109 5.01 5.50 17.73
N LEU A 110 4.83 6.77 18.15
CA LEU A 110 5.75 7.85 17.77
C LEU A 110 7.14 7.60 18.32
N ALA A 111 7.27 7.32 19.62
CA ALA A 111 8.56 7.03 20.25
C ALA A 111 9.26 5.81 19.63
N ALA A 112 8.47 4.77 19.25
CA ALA A 112 9.02 3.60 18.58
C ALA A 112 9.55 3.94 17.18
N CYS A 113 8.82 4.77 16.41
CA CYS A 113 9.29 5.25 15.09
C CYS A 113 10.55 6.09 15.22
N ASP A 114 10.62 7.00 16.20
CA ASP A 114 11.79 7.84 16.43
C ASP A 114 12.99 6.98 16.79
N ARG A 115 12.84 6.00 17.71
CA ARG A 115 13.91 5.04 18.05
C ARG A 115 14.40 4.24 16.83
N ALA A 116 13.50 3.75 16.00
CA ALA A 116 13.88 3.00 14.79
C ALA A 116 14.63 3.89 13.79
N ALA A 117 14.23 5.15 13.65
CA ALA A 117 14.90 6.12 12.80
C ALA A 117 16.30 6.50 13.34
N ASP A 118 16.46 6.62 14.65
CA ASP A 118 17.77 6.90 15.29
C ASP A 118 18.76 5.75 15.06
N LEU A 119 18.30 4.49 15.11
CA LEU A 119 19.12 3.30 14.86
C LEU A 119 19.47 3.11 13.38
N ALA A 120 18.65 3.62 12.46
CA ALA A 120 18.85 3.53 11.02
C ALA A 120 18.56 4.88 10.32
N PRO A 121 19.43 5.92 10.47
CA PRO A 121 19.11 7.29 10.01
C PRO A 121 18.92 7.44 8.50
N LYS A 122 19.42 6.49 7.71
CA LYS A 122 19.29 6.49 6.24
C LYS A 122 18.07 5.70 5.76
N ASP A 123 17.39 4.98 6.64
CA ASP A 123 16.20 4.20 6.30
C ASP A 123 14.95 5.09 6.33
N PRO A 124 14.25 5.29 5.20
CA PRO A 124 13.01 6.06 5.14
C PRO A 124 11.81 5.32 5.79
N THR A 125 11.94 4.01 6.02
CA THR A 125 10.82 3.14 6.41
C THR A 125 10.20 3.50 7.76
N PRO A 126 10.95 3.81 8.83
CA PRO A 126 10.38 4.27 10.11
C PRO A 126 9.59 5.58 9.96
N TRP A 127 10.09 6.49 9.12
CA TRP A 127 9.44 7.76 8.83
C TRP A 127 8.16 7.59 8.02
N ALA A 128 8.14 6.66 7.05
CA ALA A 128 6.94 6.29 6.32
C ALA A 128 5.87 5.68 7.25
N ALA A 129 6.28 4.86 8.21
CA ALA A 129 5.39 4.33 9.25
C ALA A 129 4.82 5.46 10.12
N ARG A 130 5.66 6.38 10.59
CA ARG A 130 5.26 7.56 11.38
C ARG A 130 4.28 8.45 10.61
N LEU A 131 4.48 8.65 9.30
CA LEU A 131 3.63 9.46 8.45
C LEU A 131 2.16 8.95 8.44
N SER A 132 1.95 7.65 8.59
CA SER A 132 0.60 7.08 8.69
C SER A 132 -0.18 7.55 9.92
N LEU A 133 0.52 7.97 11.00
CA LEU A 133 -0.09 8.53 12.21
C LEU A 133 -0.55 9.99 12.04
N ALA A 134 -0.11 10.68 10.98
CA ALA A 134 -0.51 12.06 10.71
C ALA A 134 -2.03 12.24 10.62
N ARG A 135 -2.76 11.18 10.20
CA ARG A 135 -4.24 11.15 10.19
C ARG A 135 -4.86 11.42 11.57
N LEU A 136 -4.17 11.05 12.64
CA LEU A 136 -4.60 11.22 14.02
C LEU A 136 -4.14 12.55 14.62
N GLN A 137 -2.94 13.00 14.22
CA GLN A 137 -2.29 14.22 14.73
C GLN A 137 -2.77 15.51 14.05
N ARG A 138 -3.27 15.40 12.79
CA ARG A 138 -3.78 16.50 12.00
C ARG A 138 -2.81 17.67 11.80
N PRO A 139 -1.55 17.45 11.36
CA PRO A 139 -0.61 18.52 11.06
C PRO A 139 -1.17 19.46 9.98
N ARG A 140 -0.77 20.74 10.03
CA ARG A 140 -1.29 21.79 9.17
C ARG A 140 -0.18 22.59 8.48
N ASP A 141 0.91 21.91 8.10
CA ASP A 141 1.96 22.53 7.32
C ASP A 141 1.40 23.07 6.00
N ARG A 142 2.00 24.14 5.47
CA ARG A 142 1.60 24.67 4.18
C ARG A 142 2.05 23.77 3.05
N ALA A 143 1.19 23.63 2.04
CA ALA A 143 1.56 22.98 0.80
C ALA A 143 2.67 23.74 0.05
N PRO A 144 3.53 23.05 -0.72
CA PRO A 144 4.41 23.71 -1.68
C PRO A 144 3.60 24.38 -2.79
N GLN A 145 4.25 25.28 -3.54
CA GLN A 145 3.61 25.92 -4.70
C GLN A 145 3.23 24.88 -5.77
N GLY A 146 2.17 25.19 -6.51
CA GLY A 146 1.72 24.39 -7.65
C GLY A 146 0.57 23.42 -7.35
N LEU A 147 -0.03 23.48 -6.14
CA LEU A 147 -1.30 22.84 -5.85
C LEU A 147 -2.43 23.88 -5.91
N LEU A 148 -3.57 23.48 -6.50
CA LEU A 148 -4.71 24.37 -6.72
C LEU A 148 -5.47 24.69 -5.42
N THR A 149 -5.55 23.69 -4.52
CA THR A 149 -6.31 23.80 -3.26
C THR A 149 -5.46 24.24 -2.08
N GLU A 150 -4.15 24.39 -2.25
CA GLU A 150 -3.18 24.67 -1.17
C GLU A 150 -3.45 23.87 0.13
N PRO A 151 -3.55 22.54 0.04
CA PRO A 151 -4.05 21.75 1.15
C PRO A 151 -3.07 21.73 2.32
N ARG A 152 -3.58 21.94 3.53
CA ARG A 152 -2.80 21.79 4.76
C ARG A 152 -2.63 20.32 5.11
N GLY A 153 -1.41 19.92 5.50
CA GLY A 153 -1.14 18.50 5.77
C GLY A 153 0.25 18.24 6.33
N PRO A 154 0.71 16.98 6.36
CA PRO A 154 2.00 16.58 6.92
C PRO A 154 3.17 16.80 5.93
N TRP A 155 3.26 17.97 5.34
CA TRP A 155 4.23 18.29 4.28
C TRP A 155 5.67 18.17 4.76
N ALA A 156 5.99 18.68 5.95
CA ALA A 156 7.34 18.61 6.50
C ALA A 156 7.77 17.16 6.78
N GLN A 157 6.85 16.30 7.27
CA GLN A 157 7.13 14.88 7.47
C GLN A 157 7.33 14.16 6.13
N PHE A 158 6.48 14.44 5.14
CA PHE A 158 6.60 13.86 3.81
C PHE A 158 7.90 14.28 3.11
N GLU A 159 8.26 15.56 3.17
CA GLU A 159 9.53 16.07 2.65
C GLU A 159 10.74 15.40 3.29
N HIS A 160 10.68 15.10 4.60
CA HIS A 160 11.74 14.38 5.28
C HIS A 160 11.94 12.97 4.69
N VAL A 161 10.86 12.22 4.48
CA VAL A 161 10.94 10.87 3.86
C VAL A 161 11.47 10.95 2.43
N THR A 162 10.96 11.89 1.63
CA THR A 162 11.34 12.00 0.21
C THR A 162 12.76 12.52 0.00
N ARG A 163 13.39 13.15 1.00
CA ARG A 163 14.83 13.44 0.97
C ARG A 163 15.68 12.18 1.12
N LEU A 164 15.21 11.16 1.84
CA LEU A 164 15.89 9.88 2.00
C LEU A 164 15.63 8.96 0.80
N ASP A 165 14.38 8.88 0.36
CA ASP A 165 13.95 8.15 -0.82
C ASP A 165 12.85 8.93 -1.56
N PRO A 166 13.19 9.63 -2.65
CA PRO A 166 12.24 10.48 -3.39
C PRO A 166 11.00 9.77 -3.87
N TRP A 167 11.09 8.46 -4.11
CA TRP A 167 9.99 7.68 -4.69
C TRP A 167 9.51 6.56 -3.76
N HIS A 168 9.72 6.71 -2.46
CA HIS A 168 9.28 5.74 -1.46
C HIS A 168 7.77 5.52 -1.55
N ARG A 169 7.38 4.38 -2.15
CA ARG A 169 5.99 4.09 -2.52
C ARG A 169 5.02 4.22 -1.33
N GLU A 170 5.35 3.60 -0.22
CA GLU A 170 4.47 3.62 0.95
C GLU A 170 4.28 5.04 1.48
N ALA A 171 5.34 5.85 1.56
CA ALA A 171 5.22 7.22 2.04
C ALA A 171 4.25 8.04 1.19
N HIS A 172 4.30 7.92 -0.14
CA HIS A 172 3.37 8.60 -1.04
C HIS A 172 1.92 8.17 -0.79
N HIS A 173 1.68 6.86 -0.61
CA HIS A 173 0.35 6.35 -0.30
C HIS A 173 -0.15 6.81 1.09
N GLN A 174 0.70 6.78 2.14
CA GLN A 174 0.32 7.25 3.47
C GLN A 174 0.07 8.76 3.50
N PHE A 175 0.88 9.52 2.77
CA PHE A 175 0.70 10.96 2.62
C PHE A 175 -0.61 11.28 1.91
N LEU A 176 -0.90 10.65 0.76
CA LEU A 176 -2.14 10.83 0.03
C LEU A 176 -3.35 10.44 0.88
N ALA A 177 -3.27 9.34 1.64
CA ALA A 177 -4.35 8.86 2.49
C ALA A 177 -4.77 9.87 3.57
N PHE A 178 -3.90 10.79 4.01
CA PHE A 178 -4.23 11.87 4.93
C PHE A 178 -5.35 12.77 4.37
N PHE A 179 -5.40 12.95 3.05
CA PHE A 179 -6.36 13.84 2.37
C PHE A 179 -7.67 13.13 2.00
N PHE A 180 -7.80 11.82 2.18
CA PHE A 180 -9.05 11.11 1.89
C PHE A 180 -10.18 11.53 2.84
N THR A 181 -11.39 11.62 2.31
CA THR A 181 -12.59 12.03 3.06
C THR A 181 -12.86 11.17 4.27
N ARG A 182 -12.65 9.84 4.18
CA ARG A 182 -12.77 8.88 5.31
C ARG A 182 -11.81 9.16 6.47
N HIS A 183 -10.76 9.94 6.23
CA HIS A 183 -9.81 10.41 7.25
C HIS A 183 -10.01 11.89 7.58
N GLY A 184 -11.14 12.50 7.13
CA GLY A 184 -11.50 13.90 7.38
C GLY A 184 -10.74 14.91 6.53
N GLY A 185 -10.18 14.47 5.40
CA GLY A 185 -9.73 15.33 4.32
C GLY A 185 -10.87 15.76 3.39
N SER A 186 -10.55 16.21 2.18
CA SER A 186 -11.54 16.55 1.16
C SER A 186 -11.19 15.89 -0.18
N ALA A 187 -12.22 15.59 -0.97
CA ALA A 187 -12.03 15.00 -2.30
C ALA A 187 -11.16 15.91 -3.19
N ASN A 188 -11.40 17.21 -3.20
CA ASN A 188 -10.63 18.15 -4.02
C ASN A 188 -9.14 18.18 -3.62
N ALA A 189 -8.84 18.17 -2.31
CA ALA A 189 -7.45 18.13 -1.84
C ALA A 189 -6.79 16.78 -2.19
N ALA A 190 -7.50 15.66 -2.05
CA ALA A 190 -6.98 14.36 -2.42
C ALA A 190 -6.65 14.27 -3.92
N TRP A 191 -7.52 14.82 -4.78
CA TRP A 191 -7.30 14.89 -6.22
C TRP A 191 -6.09 15.74 -6.60
N ASP A 192 -6.01 16.93 -6.03
CA ASP A 192 -4.92 17.88 -6.30
C ASP A 192 -3.58 17.29 -5.86
N VAL A 193 -3.52 16.69 -4.67
CA VAL A 193 -2.33 16.02 -4.15
C VAL A 193 -1.96 14.79 -5.01
N ALA A 194 -2.92 13.95 -5.38
CA ALA A 194 -2.65 12.79 -6.22
C ALA A 194 -2.08 13.19 -7.59
N ALA A 195 -2.64 14.23 -8.20
CA ALA A 195 -2.13 14.78 -9.47
C ALA A 195 -0.72 15.34 -9.30
N TYR A 196 -0.50 16.16 -8.25
CA TYR A 196 0.81 16.74 -7.93
C TYR A 196 1.90 15.67 -7.77
N LEU A 197 1.62 14.60 -7.00
CA LEU A 197 2.58 13.52 -6.74
C LEU A 197 2.83 12.68 -8.01
N SER A 198 1.76 12.27 -8.69
CA SER A 198 1.88 11.40 -9.86
C SER A 198 2.61 12.07 -11.02
N GLN A 199 2.36 13.37 -11.28
CA GLN A 199 3.03 14.11 -12.35
C GLN A 199 4.54 14.22 -12.17
N ARG A 200 5.02 14.24 -10.93
CA ARG A 200 6.45 14.30 -10.59
C ARG A 200 7.13 12.95 -10.60
N ALA A 201 6.38 11.87 -10.39
CA ALA A 201 6.93 10.53 -10.35
C ALA A 201 7.48 10.11 -11.73
N PRO A 202 8.54 9.28 -11.79
CA PRO A 202 9.01 8.69 -13.04
C PRO A 202 7.88 7.98 -13.81
N ALA A 203 7.91 8.00 -15.12
CA ALA A 203 6.89 7.33 -15.94
C ALA A 203 6.80 5.83 -15.65
N SER A 204 7.92 5.21 -15.29
CA SER A 204 8.04 3.80 -14.90
C SER A 204 7.72 3.51 -13.43
N SER A 205 7.18 4.48 -12.69
CA SER A 205 6.83 4.31 -11.27
C SER A 205 5.37 3.92 -11.09
N PRO A 206 5.03 3.03 -10.13
CA PRO A 206 3.64 2.75 -9.73
C PRO A 206 2.94 3.97 -9.11
N LEU A 207 3.69 5.01 -8.70
CA LEU A 207 3.12 6.26 -8.20
C LEU A 207 2.30 7.01 -9.26
N ARG A 208 2.44 6.68 -10.54
CA ARG A 208 1.55 7.15 -11.60
C ARG A 208 0.11 6.67 -11.45
N LEU A 209 -0.13 5.65 -10.62
CA LEU A 209 -1.47 5.12 -10.30
C LEU A 209 -2.20 5.92 -9.21
N LEU A 210 -1.56 6.85 -8.50
CA LEU A 210 -2.18 7.59 -7.39
C LEU A 210 -3.51 8.27 -7.73
N PRO A 211 -3.72 8.87 -8.93
CA PRO A 211 -5.04 9.37 -9.32
C PRO A 211 -6.10 8.27 -9.40
N LEU A 212 -5.75 7.07 -9.87
CA LEU A 212 -6.67 5.92 -9.94
C LEU A 212 -6.99 5.37 -8.54
N VAL A 213 -6.02 5.38 -7.62
CA VAL A 213 -6.24 5.08 -6.20
C VAL A 213 -7.25 6.07 -5.60
N THR A 214 -7.10 7.37 -5.87
CA THR A 214 -8.01 8.41 -5.38
C THR A 214 -9.41 8.24 -5.94
N LEU A 215 -9.54 7.78 -7.19
CA LEU A 215 -10.82 7.51 -7.82
C LEU A 215 -11.57 6.36 -7.10
N VAL A 216 -10.87 5.29 -6.78
CA VAL A 216 -11.43 4.16 -6.00
C VAL A 216 -11.83 4.61 -4.58
N GLU A 217 -10.96 5.35 -3.91
CA GLU A 217 -11.20 5.83 -2.54
C GLU A 217 -12.37 6.84 -2.45
N GLY A 218 -12.62 7.57 -3.53
CA GLY A 218 -13.75 8.50 -3.66
C GLY A 218 -15.03 7.86 -4.19
N HIS A 219 -15.00 6.57 -4.51
CA HIS A 219 -16.18 5.87 -5.03
C HIS A 219 -17.31 5.85 -4.00
N ASN A 220 -18.47 6.34 -4.44
CA ASN A 220 -19.69 6.30 -3.64
C ASN A 220 -20.80 5.68 -4.49
N PRO A 221 -21.24 4.46 -4.20
CA PRO A 221 -22.27 3.78 -5.00
C PRO A 221 -23.63 4.49 -5.00
N ALA A 222 -23.89 5.36 -4.04
CA ALA A 222 -25.10 6.17 -3.99
C ALA A 222 -25.07 7.37 -4.95
N HIS A 223 -23.93 7.67 -5.59
CA HIS A 223 -23.81 8.79 -6.51
C HIS A 223 -24.28 8.37 -7.93
N LEU A 224 -25.27 9.07 -8.47
CA LEU A 224 -25.90 8.76 -9.78
C LEU A 224 -24.91 8.69 -10.96
N LEU A 225 -23.75 9.33 -10.87
CA LEU A 225 -22.72 9.36 -11.91
C LEU A 225 -21.51 8.46 -11.59
N ALA A 226 -21.58 7.62 -10.56
CA ALA A 226 -20.45 6.80 -10.13
C ALA A 226 -19.94 5.86 -11.24
N GLU A 227 -20.84 5.29 -12.05
CA GLU A 227 -20.53 4.40 -13.17
C GLU A 227 -19.83 5.14 -14.31
N HIS A 228 -20.27 6.37 -14.63
CA HIS A 228 -19.71 7.17 -15.73
C HIS A 228 -18.37 7.85 -15.40
N THR A 229 -17.95 7.82 -14.14
CA THR A 229 -16.67 8.43 -13.74
C THR A 229 -15.49 7.79 -14.48
N TRP A 230 -15.54 6.49 -14.72
CA TRP A 230 -14.47 5.75 -15.39
C TRP A 230 -14.43 5.92 -16.92
N ASP A 231 -15.52 6.42 -17.53
CA ASP A 231 -15.60 6.65 -18.98
C ASP A 231 -14.79 7.88 -19.44
N GLN A 232 -14.29 8.67 -18.50
CA GLN A 232 -13.55 9.89 -18.81
C GLN A 232 -12.17 9.56 -19.42
N PRO A 233 -11.80 10.21 -20.56
CA PRO A 233 -10.58 9.89 -21.30
C PRO A 233 -9.28 9.96 -20.48
N GLN A 234 -9.21 10.85 -19.49
CA GLN A 234 -8.02 11.01 -18.66
C GLN A 234 -7.71 9.78 -17.81
N TRP A 235 -8.72 9.05 -17.30
CA TRP A 235 -8.49 7.84 -16.49
C TRP A 235 -7.99 6.68 -17.35
N LYS A 236 -8.58 6.54 -18.54
CA LYS A 236 -8.10 5.60 -19.55
C LYS A 236 -6.66 5.91 -19.95
N ALA A 237 -6.34 7.19 -20.21
CA ALA A 237 -4.98 7.61 -20.56
C ALA A 237 -3.99 7.32 -19.43
N THR A 238 -4.36 7.58 -18.17
CA THR A 238 -3.54 7.30 -16.99
C THR A 238 -3.28 5.80 -16.86
N ALA A 239 -4.30 4.96 -16.97
CA ALA A 239 -4.18 3.50 -16.88
C ALA A 239 -3.31 2.95 -18.04
N LEU A 240 -3.54 3.37 -19.28
CA LEU A 240 -2.73 2.97 -20.43
C LEU A 240 -1.27 3.47 -20.33
N GLY A 241 -1.04 4.65 -19.75
CA GLY A 241 0.29 5.16 -19.47
C GLY A 241 1.06 4.27 -18.49
N ALA A 242 0.43 3.88 -17.40
CA ALA A 242 1.02 2.94 -16.43
C ALA A 242 1.24 1.55 -17.04
N TYR A 243 0.28 1.04 -17.81
CA TYR A 243 0.42 -0.22 -18.54
C TYR A 243 1.67 -0.24 -19.43
N ARG A 244 1.90 0.83 -20.20
CA ARG A 244 3.01 0.89 -21.15
C ARG A 244 4.37 1.12 -20.48
N ASN A 245 4.43 1.92 -19.42
CA ASN A 245 5.70 2.39 -18.89
C ASN A 245 6.10 1.68 -17.58
N TRP A 246 5.14 1.28 -16.74
CA TRP A 246 5.43 0.65 -15.45
C TRP A 246 5.29 -0.88 -15.49
N LEU A 247 4.25 -1.45 -16.10
CA LEU A 247 4.05 -2.90 -16.11
C LEU A 247 5.27 -3.70 -16.62
N PRO A 248 6.02 -3.26 -17.65
CA PRO A 248 7.23 -3.97 -18.07
C PRO A 248 8.32 -4.05 -17.01
N GLN A 249 8.33 -3.15 -16.02
CA GLN A 249 9.31 -3.13 -14.94
C GLN A 249 9.02 -4.18 -13.85
N VAL A 250 7.76 -4.63 -13.75
CA VAL A 250 7.31 -5.53 -12.68
C VAL A 250 8.07 -6.86 -12.69
N ALA A 251 8.45 -7.35 -13.86
CA ALA A 251 9.25 -8.58 -13.98
C ALA A 251 10.63 -8.50 -13.28
N GLY A 252 11.15 -7.30 -13.05
CA GLY A 252 12.41 -7.06 -12.34
C GLY A 252 12.25 -6.86 -10.83
N TYR A 253 11.03 -6.87 -10.29
CA TYR A 253 10.79 -6.67 -8.87
C TYR A 253 11.08 -7.96 -8.09
N ARG A 254 11.54 -7.82 -6.87
CA ARG A 254 11.82 -8.95 -5.96
C ARG A 254 10.55 -9.57 -5.35
N PHE A 255 9.40 -8.93 -5.53
CA PHE A 255 8.08 -9.42 -5.12
C PHE A 255 7.01 -8.88 -6.07
N THR A 256 5.91 -9.59 -6.23
CA THR A 256 4.79 -9.15 -7.05
C THR A 256 4.04 -8.00 -6.36
N PRO A 257 3.98 -6.79 -6.93
CA PRO A 257 3.28 -5.64 -6.33
C PRO A 257 1.76 -5.76 -6.54
N VAL A 258 1.14 -6.77 -5.90
CA VAL A 258 -0.24 -7.20 -6.15
C VAL A 258 -1.24 -6.06 -6.01
N LEU A 259 -1.07 -5.19 -5.02
CA LEU A 259 -1.99 -4.07 -4.80
C LEU A 259 -1.96 -3.06 -5.96
N ASP A 260 -0.77 -2.71 -6.47
CA ASP A 260 -0.65 -1.76 -7.59
C ASP A 260 -1.18 -2.38 -8.89
N LEU A 261 -0.86 -3.65 -9.13
CA LEU A 261 -1.39 -4.40 -10.26
C LEU A 261 -2.92 -4.51 -10.19
N ALA A 262 -3.50 -4.70 -8.99
CA ALA A 262 -4.94 -4.74 -8.81
C ALA A 262 -5.60 -3.40 -9.16
N TYR A 263 -5.03 -2.26 -8.73
CA TYR A 263 -5.52 -0.94 -9.14
C TYR A 263 -5.43 -0.72 -10.65
N LEU A 264 -4.31 -1.11 -11.27
CA LEU A 264 -4.15 -1.00 -12.72
C LEU A 264 -5.13 -1.90 -13.48
N ALA A 265 -5.27 -3.17 -13.08
CA ALA A 265 -6.20 -4.11 -13.69
C ALA A 265 -7.64 -3.63 -13.59
N HIS A 266 -8.04 -3.14 -12.41
CA HIS A 266 -9.37 -2.57 -12.19
C HIS A 266 -9.62 -1.36 -13.10
N ALA A 267 -8.70 -0.40 -13.14
CA ALA A 267 -8.85 0.79 -13.96
C ALA A 267 -8.94 0.46 -15.47
N LEU A 268 -8.13 -0.47 -15.95
CA LEU A 268 -8.19 -0.93 -17.35
C LEU A 268 -9.50 -1.68 -17.65
N HIS A 269 -9.98 -2.51 -16.71
CA HIS A 269 -11.27 -3.18 -16.84
C HIS A 269 -12.42 -2.18 -16.94
N MET A 270 -12.47 -1.21 -16.02
CA MET A 270 -13.49 -0.15 -16.02
C MET A 270 -13.43 0.74 -17.28
N ALA A 271 -12.21 0.99 -17.81
CA ALA A 271 -12.00 1.72 -19.05
C ALA A 271 -12.21 0.89 -20.34
N GLN A 272 -12.77 -0.33 -20.22
CA GLN A 272 -13.04 -1.26 -21.34
C GLN A 272 -11.78 -1.62 -22.16
N CYS A 273 -10.62 -1.69 -21.51
CA CYS A 273 -9.34 -2.10 -22.10
C CYS A 273 -9.05 -3.57 -21.74
N ALA A 274 -9.87 -4.50 -22.25
CA ALA A 274 -9.83 -5.91 -21.84
C ALA A 274 -8.50 -6.61 -22.18
N PHE A 275 -7.87 -6.24 -23.30
CA PHE A 275 -6.59 -6.81 -23.72
C PHE A 275 -5.47 -6.44 -22.74
N GLU A 276 -5.37 -5.16 -22.39
CA GLU A 276 -4.37 -4.66 -21.45
C GLU A 276 -4.64 -5.16 -20.02
N ALA A 277 -5.90 -5.18 -19.60
CA ALA A 277 -6.30 -5.73 -18.29
C ALA A 277 -5.92 -7.21 -18.19
N ARG A 278 -6.11 -8.01 -19.24
CA ARG A 278 -5.67 -9.42 -19.30
C ARG A 278 -4.18 -9.56 -19.03
N ALA A 279 -3.33 -8.73 -19.64
CA ALA A 279 -1.89 -8.76 -19.42
C ALA A 279 -1.52 -8.45 -17.97
N VAL A 280 -2.20 -7.48 -17.34
CA VAL A 280 -2.00 -7.16 -15.92
C VAL A 280 -2.42 -8.31 -15.01
N PHE A 281 -3.59 -8.91 -15.24
CA PHE A 281 -4.02 -10.10 -14.50
C PHE A 281 -3.07 -11.28 -14.66
N THR A 282 -2.48 -11.43 -15.84
CA THR A 282 -1.45 -12.47 -16.08
C THR A 282 -0.20 -12.19 -15.24
N ALA A 283 0.25 -10.94 -15.15
CA ALA A 283 1.37 -10.55 -14.29
C ALA A 283 1.06 -10.72 -12.79
N MET A 284 -0.19 -10.55 -12.37
CA MET A 284 -0.62 -10.83 -10.99
C MET A 284 -0.59 -12.33 -10.66
N GLY A 285 -0.78 -13.20 -11.65
CA GLY A 285 -0.91 -14.65 -11.43
C GLY A 285 -2.12 -15.00 -10.53
N PRO A 286 -1.95 -15.90 -9.53
CA PRO A 286 -3.00 -16.30 -8.59
C PRO A 286 -3.19 -15.30 -7.43
N TYR A 287 -2.30 -14.33 -7.28
CA TYR A 287 -2.31 -13.43 -6.14
C TYR A 287 -3.41 -12.38 -6.25
N ALA A 288 -4.03 -12.05 -5.11
CA ALA A 288 -5.15 -11.14 -5.04
C ALA A 288 -5.00 -10.13 -3.90
N SER A 289 -5.59 -8.95 -4.08
CA SER A 289 -5.74 -7.93 -3.05
C SER A 289 -7.22 -7.59 -2.89
N ARG A 290 -7.68 -7.34 -1.66
CA ARG A 290 -9.06 -6.92 -1.43
C ARG A 290 -9.37 -5.58 -2.11
N MET A 291 -8.45 -4.60 -1.98
CA MET A 291 -8.56 -3.35 -2.74
C MET A 291 -8.02 -3.56 -4.16
N PRO A 292 -8.60 -2.90 -5.14
CA PRO A 292 -9.77 -1.97 -5.11
C PRO A 292 -11.14 -2.63 -5.07
N TRP A 293 -11.24 -3.92 -5.26
CA TRP A 293 -12.48 -4.67 -5.51
C TRP A 293 -13.52 -4.50 -4.42
N SER A 294 -13.10 -4.45 -3.14
CA SER A 294 -13.98 -4.28 -1.99
C SER A 294 -14.70 -2.91 -1.94
N ALA A 295 -14.25 -1.93 -2.72
CA ALA A 295 -14.97 -0.67 -2.87
C ALA A 295 -16.24 -0.81 -3.72
N PHE A 296 -16.36 -1.89 -4.51
CA PHE A 296 -17.43 -2.13 -5.47
C PHE A 296 -18.30 -3.34 -5.10
N GLY A 297 -18.05 -4.02 -4.01
CA GLY A 297 -18.81 -5.17 -3.54
C GLY A 297 -17.92 -6.25 -2.93
N ASP A 298 -18.34 -7.52 -3.01
CA ASP A 298 -17.50 -8.63 -2.59
C ASP A 298 -16.23 -8.70 -3.44
N PRO A 299 -15.04 -8.67 -2.82
CA PRO A 299 -13.79 -8.52 -3.56
C PRO A 299 -13.48 -9.73 -4.46
N GLU A 300 -13.87 -10.94 -4.06
CA GLU A 300 -13.62 -12.14 -4.86
C GLU A 300 -14.56 -12.21 -6.06
N GLU A 301 -15.83 -11.85 -5.86
CA GLU A 301 -16.82 -11.78 -6.93
C GLU A 301 -16.43 -10.71 -7.97
N GLN A 302 -16.06 -9.50 -7.52
CA GLN A 302 -15.65 -8.41 -8.42
C GLN A 302 -14.38 -8.75 -9.20
N LEU A 303 -13.37 -9.31 -8.54
CA LEU A 303 -12.14 -9.77 -9.20
C LEU A 303 -12.43 -10.86 -10.23
N SER A 304 -13.27 -11.85 -9.86
CA SER A 304 -13.66 -12.95 -10.75
C SER A 304 -14.44 -12.45 -11.96
N ARG A 305 -15.34 -11.49 -11.78
CA ARG A 305 -16.10 -10.85 -12.87
C ARG A 305 -15.16 -10.16 -13.84
N ALA A 306 -14.21 -9.37 -13.33
CA ALA A 306 -13.23 -8.66 -14.14
C ALA A 306 -12.32 -9.61 -14.94
N ARG A 307 -11.84 -10.69 -14.30
CA ARG A 307 -11.01 -11.71 -14.99
C ARG A 307 -11.78 -12.43 -16.08
N ARG A 308 -13.04 -12.83 -15.82
CA ARG A 308 -13.91 -13.45 -16.84
C ARG A 308 -14.15 -12.53 -18.04
N ALA A 309 -14.40 -11.24 -17.78
CA ALA A 309 -14.57 -10.24 -18.85
C ALA A 309 -13.32 -10.09 -19.73
N CYS A 310 -12.13 -10.42 -19.19
CA CYS A 310 -10.87 -10.42 -19.94
C CYS A 310 -10.53 -11.82 -20.54
N GLY A 311 -11.45 -12.79 -20.51
CA GLY A 311 -11.24 -14.13 -21.03
C GLY A 311 -10.23 -14.98 -20.24
N LEU A 312 -10.09 -14.72 -18.95
CA LEU A 312 -9.20 -15.48 -18.06
C LEU A 312 -10.00 -16.46 -17.18
N PRO A 313 -9.40 -17.61 -16.85
CA PRO A 313 -9.98 -18.55 -15.91
C PRO A 313 -10.10 -17.91 -14.52
N VAL A 314 -11.10 -18.35 -13.77
CA VAL A 314 -11.35 -17.97 -12.38
C VAL A 314 -11.47 -19.24 -11.54
N PRO A 315 -11.18 -19.19 -10.24
CA PRO A 315 -11.44 -20.30 -9.34
C PRO A 315 -12.92 -20.73 -9.42
N HIS A 316 -13.15 -22.04 -9.32
CA HIS A 316 -14.53 -22.52 -9.18
C HIS A 316 -15.01 -22.16 -7.77
N SER A 317 -16.16 -21.50 -7.68
CA SER A 317 -16.87 -21.32 -6.41
C SER A 317 -17.23 -22.71 -5.85
N THR A 318 -16.67 -23.09 -4.73
CA THR A 318 -17.01 -24.31 -3.99
C THR A 318 -18.34 -24.11 -3.26
#